data_0072d7b94b5433bdb8580b555ed7f486
#
_entry.id   0072d7b94b5433bdb8580b555ed7f486
#
_cell.length_a   1.000
_cell.length_b   1.000
_cell.length_c   1.000
_cell.angle_alpha   90.00
_cell.angle_beta   90.00
_cell.angle_gamma   90.00
#
_symmetry.space_group_name_H-M   'P 1'
#
loop_
_entity.id
_entity.type
_entity.pdbx_description
1 polymer ?
#
loop_
_entity_poly.entity_id
_entity_poly.type
_entity_poly.pdbx_seq_one_letter_code
_entity_poly.pdbx_strand_id
1 'polypeptide(L)'
;LVDPIQYAFSISADDLANYEPTFAWEMAPASPKQLEYLEKHGIFPETVTNCGMASLLIEKLKDRQIEGLATPKQIRLLERYGFTHVGLWMFESASKMITRIANNNWFLPRGLDAKTYQP
;
A
#
# COMPACT_ATOMS: atom_id res chain seq x y z
N LEU A 1 8.76 5.65 -0.14
CA LEU A 1 7.33 5.91 -0.36
C LEU A 1 6.83 5.08 -1.55
N VAL A 2 5.57 4.73 -1.51
CA VAL A 2 4.93 3.86 -2.50
C VAL A 2 4.11 4.70 -3.47
N ASP A 3 4.23 4.39 -4.77
CA ASP A 3 3.41 5.02 -5.80
C ASP A 3 1.92 4.69 -5.60
N PRO A 4 1.01 5.69 -5.66
CA PRO A 4 -0.42 5.46 -5.43
C PRO A 4 -1.06 4.44 -6.36
N ILE A 5 -0.70 4.43 -7.64
CA ILE A 5 -1.27 3.49 -8.61
C ILE A 5 -0.73 2.08 -8.37
N GLN A 6 0.56 1.96 -8.07
CA GLN A 6 1.16 0.68 -7.67
C GLN A 6 0.44 0.11 -6.44
N TYR A 7 0.17 0.96 -5.45
CA TYR A 7 -0.56 0.57 -4.26
C TYR A 7 -1.98 0.10 -4.60
N ALA A 8 -2.68 0.82 -5.47
CA ALA A 8 -4.02 0.45 -5.92
C ALA A 8 -4.05 -0.96 -6.53
N PHE A 9 -3.08 -1.29 -7.36
CA PHE A 9 -2.95 -2.63 -7.93
C PHE A 9 -2.65 -3.68 -6.85
N SER A 10 -1.76 -3.36 -5.94
CA SER A 10 -1.35 -4.29 -4.88
C SER A 10 -2.51 -4.69 -3.95
N ILE A 11 -3.44 -3.78 -3.70
CA ILE A 11 -4.62 -4.04 -2.86
C ILE A 11 -5.86 -4.41 -3.67
N SER A 12 -5.74 -4.55 -4.98
CA SER A 12 -6.83 -4.87 -5.91
C SER A 12 -7.99 -3.86 -5.85
N ALA A 13 -7.65 -2.59 -5.69
CA ALA A 13 -8.62 -1.50 -5.64
C ALA A 13 -8.85 -0.91 -7.03
N ASP A 14 -9.72 -1.53 -7.83
CA ASP A 14 -10.02 -1.09 -9.19
C ASP A 14 -10.60 0.32 -9.23
N ASP A 15 -11.44 0.67 -8.26
CA ASP A 15 -12.02 2.00 -8.13
C ASP A 15 -10.97 3.08 -7.93
N LEU A 16 -9.87 2.76 -7.28
CA LEU A 16 -8.75 3.66 -7.08
C LEU A 16 -7.85 3.71 -8.32
N ALA A 17 -7.54 2.55 -8.91
CA ALA A 17 -6.68 2.46 -10.09
C ALA A 17 -7.27 3.17 -11.31
N ASN A 18 -8.59 3.13 -11.46
CA ASN A 18 -9.33 3.73 -12.57
C ASN A 18 -10.10 4.98 -12.15
N TYR A 19 -9.69 5.63 -11.06
CA TYR A 19 -10.41 6.78 -10.53
C TYR A 19 -10.41 7.95 -11.50
N GLU A 20 -11.61 8.49 -11.74
CA GLU A 20 -11.82 9.72 -12.50
C GLU A 20 -12.73 10.66 -11.69
N PRO A 21 -12.33 11.92 -11.50
CA PRO A 21 -13.17 12.86 -10.75
C PRO A 21 -14.43 13.21 -11.54
N THR A 22 -15.57 13.22 -10.85
CA THR A 22 -16.88 13.52 -11.46
C THR A 22 -17.42 14.85 -11.00
N PHE A 23 -17.31 15.15 -9.70
CA PHE A 23 -17.83 16.38 -9.11
C PHE A 23 -16.74 17.45 -8.99
N ALA A 24 -17.17 18.72 -8.95
CA ALA A 24 -16.23 19.83 -8.88
C ALA A 24 -15.28 19.74 -7.67
N TRP A 25 -15.78 19.32 -6.50
CA TRP A 25 -14.96 19.19 -5.30
C TRP A 25 -13.86 18.12 -5.47
N GLU A 26 -14.13 17.09 -6.25
CA GLU A 26 -13.15 16.05 -6.53
C GLU A 26 -11.99 16.56 -7.39
N MET A 27 -12.29 17.52 -8.27
CA MET A 27 -11.31 18.09 -9.19
C MET A 27 -10.41 19.14 -8.53
N ALA A 28 -10.82 19.66 -7.37
CA ALA A 28 -10.00 20.60 -6.62
C ALA A 28 -8.65 19.97 -6.24
N PRO A 29 -7.59 20.77 -6.09
CA PRO A 29 -6.30 20.24 -5.68
C PRO A 29 -6.37 19.51 -4.33
N ALA A 30 -5.59 18.46 -4.18
CA ALA A 30 -5.45 17.81 -2.89
C ALA A 30 -4.94 18.81 -1.85
N SER A 31 -5.51 18.78 -0.64
CA SER A 31 -5.12 19.70 0.42
C SER A 31 -3.74 19.34 1.00
N PRO A 32 -3.03 20.33 1.57
CA PRO A 32 -1.76 20.03 2.26
C PRO A 32 -1.90 18.98 3.34
N LYS A 33 -3.00 18.97 4.08
CA LYS A 33 -3.25 17.95 5.12
C LYS A 33 -3.44 16.57 4.53
N GLN A 34 -4.13 16.46 3.40
CA GLN A 34 -4.29 15.19 2.70
C GLN A 34 -2.93 14.64 2.24
N LEU A 35 -2.12 15.48 1.61
CA LEU A 35 -0.80 15.09 1.13
C LEU A 35 0.13 14.68 2.27
N GLU A 36 0.09 15.40 3.38
CA GLU A 36 0.85 15.07 4.58
C GLU A 36 0.43 13.72 5.15
N TYR A 37 -0.88 13.45 5.21
CA TYR A 37 -1.40 12.17 5.68
C TYR A 37 -0.90 11.02 4.80
N LEU A 38 -0.97 11.18 3.49
CA LEU A 38 -0.52 10.15 2.55
C LEU A 38 0.97 9.86 2.71
N GLU A 39 1.79 10.89 2.80
CA GLU A 39 3.22 10.75 2.98
C GLU A 39 3.55 10.03 4.30
N LYS A 40 2.88 10.42 5.37
CA LYS A 40 3.04 9.80 6.69
C LYS A 40 2.72 8.30 6.66
N HIS A 41 1.76 7.90 5.84
CA HIS A 41 1.34 6.50 5.72
C HIS A 41 2.03 5.75 4.58
N GLY A 42 3.09 6.32 4.01
CA GLY A 42 3.95 5.62 3.07
C GLY A 42 3.54 5.72 1.62
N ILE A 43 2.60 6.60 1.28
CA ILE A 43 2.18 6.86 -0.10
C ILE A 43 2.89 8.10 -0.63
N PHE A 44 3.45 8.00 -1.84
CA PHE A 44 4.13 9.10 -2.51
C PHE A 44 3.10 10.15 -2.95
N PRO A 45 3.17 11.40 -2.44
CA PRO A 45 2.07 12.34 -2.64
C PRO A 45 2.12 13.13 -3.95
N GLU A 46 3.26 13.19 -4.63
CA GLU A 46 3.46 14.10 -5.77
C GLU A 46 2.52 13.86 -6.94
N THR A 47 2.08 12.62 -7.14
CA THR A 47 1.19 12.26 -8.24
C THR A 47 -0.28 12.36 -7.86
N VAL A 48 -0.60 12.66 -6.61
CA VAL A 48 -1.97 12.81 -6.13
C VAL A 48 -2.37 14.27 -6.28
N THR A 49 -2.94 14.60 -7.44
CA THR A 49 -3.18 15.99 -7.82
C THR A 49 -4.56 16.52 -7.45
N ASN A 50 -5.54 15.63 -7.24
CA ASN A 50 -6.89 16.09 -6.94
C ASN A 50 -7.38 15.57 -5.58
N CYS A 51 -8.34 16.32 -5.03
CA CYS A 51 -8.93 16.07 -3.71
C CYS A 51 -9.69 14.74 -3.67
N GLY A 52 -10.36 14.39 -4.75
CA GLY A 52 -11.14 13.14 -4.81
C GLY A 52 -10.27 11.90 -4.69
N MET A 53 -9.17 11.84 -5.44
CA MET A 53 -8.23 10.73 -5.34
C MET A 53 -7.59 10.66 -3.97
N ALA A 54 -7.18 11.81 -3.42
CA ALA A 54 -6.61 11.86 -2.07
C ALA A 54 -7.59 11.32 -1.03
N SER A 55 -8.86 11.72 -1.12
CA SER A 55 -9.92 11.26 -0.20
C SER A 55 -10.11 9.75 -0.29
N LEU A 56 -10.16 9.20 -1.50
CA LEU A 56 -10.32 7.77 -1.70
C LEU A 56 -9.12 6.97 -1.17
N LEU A 57 -7.91 7.44 -1.44
CA LEU A 57 -6.69 6.84 -0.90
C LEU A 57 -6.70 6.81 0.63
N ILE A 58 -7.05 7.93 1.26
CA ILE A 58 -7.11 8.03 2.72
C ILE A 58 -8.16 7.07 3.28
N GLU A 59 -9.32 6.98 2.63
CA GLU A 59 -10.38 6.04 3.03
C GLU A 59 -9.87 4.60 2.98
N LYS A 60 -9.21 4.20 1.90
CA LYS A 60 -8.63 2.85 1.77
C LYS A 60 -7.59 2.58 2.86
N LEU A 61 -6.71 3.54 3.12
CA LEU A 61 -5.69 3.39 4.14
C LEU A 61 -6.29 3.20 5.54
N LYS A 62 -7.31 3.99 5.87
CA LYS A 62 -8.00 3.89 7.16
C LYS A 62 -8.73 2.56 7.32
N ASP A 63 -9.46 2.13 6.29
CA ASP A 63 -10.20 0.88 6.33
C ASP A 63 -9.27 -0.31 6.52
N ARG A 64 -8.16 -0.33 5.79
CA ARG A 64 -7.18 -1.40 5.90
C ARG A 64 -6.51 -1.42 7.27
N GLN A 65 -6.26 -0.26 7.86
CA GLN A 65 -5.70 -0.16 9.20
C GLN A 65 -6.66 -0.74 10.25
N ILE A 66 -7.95 -0.43 10.13
CA ILE A 66 -8.98 -0.99 11.02
C ILE A 66 -9.05 -2.50 10.88
N GLU A 67 -8.94 -3.02 9.67
CA GLU A 67 -8.97 -4.46 9.40
C GLU A 67 -7.66 -5.18 9.79
N GLY A 68 -6.62 -4.44 10.14
CA GLY A 68 -5.32 -5.01 10.52
C GLY A 68 -4.53 -5.58 9.35
N LEU A 69 -4.71 -5.03 8.16
CA LEU A 69 -4.03 -5.50 6.95
C LEU A 69 -2.64 -4.85 6.80
N ALA A 70 -1.81 -5.44 5.94
CA ALA A 70 -0.46 -4.98 5.69
C ALA A 70 -0.43 -3.52 5.22
N THR A 71 0.61 -2.80 5.64
CA THR A 71 0.82 -1.39 5.26
C THR A 71 1.38 -1.26 3.84
N PRO A 72 1.29 -0.06 3.21
CA PRO A 72 1.89 0.14 1.90
C PRO A 72 3.38 -0.21 1.86
N LYS A 73 4.14 0.18 2.86
CA LYS A 73 5.58 -0.12 2.92
C LYS A 73 5.87 -1.61 3.04
N GLN A 74 5.10 -2.32 3.88
CA GLN A 74 5.22 -3.77 4.02
C GLN A 74 4.91 -4.48 2.70
N ILE A 75 3.82 -4.09 2.06
CA ILE A 75 3.41 -4.67 0.77
C ILE A 75 4.52 -4.50 -0.26
N ARG A 76 5.03 -3.28 -0.42
CA ARG A 76 6.06 -3.00 -1.43
C ARG A 76 7.35 -3.76 -1.16
N LEU A 77 7.78 -3.81 0.09
CA LEU A 77 8.99 -4.54 0.47
C LEU A 77 8.86 -6.02 0.14
N LEU A 78 7.75 -6.64 0.54
CA LEU A 78 7.55 -8.08 0.32
C LEU A 78 7.35 -8.41 -1.16
N GLU A 79 6.68 -7.54 -1.92
CA GLU A 79 6.55 -7.71 -3.37
C GLU A 79 7.91 -7.71 -4.06
N ARG A 80 8.85 -6.89 -3.60
CA ARG A 80 10.22 -6.86 -4.13
C ARG A 80 10.96 -8.20 -3.94
N TYR A 81 10.60 -8.94 -2.90
CA TYR A 81 11.16 -10.28 -2.66
C TYR A 81 10.42 -11.36 -3.44
N GLY A 82 9.40 -11.02 -4.19
CA GLY A 82 8.66 -11.94 -5.03
C GLY A 82 7.41 -12.54 -4.40
N PHE A 83 7.05 -12.12 -3.19
CA PHE A 83 5.80 -12.56 -2.56
C PHE A 83 4.59 -12.05 -3.36
N THR A 84 3.53 -12.86 -3.39
CA THR A 84 2.31 -12.57 -4.13
C THR A 84 1.14 -12.36 -3.17
N HIS A 85 0.13 -11.63 -3.64
CA HIS A 85 -1.10 -11.37 -2.87
C HIS A 85 -0.84 -10.73 -1.51
N VAL A 86 0.23 -9.97 -1.38
CA VAL A 86 0.63 -9.35 -0.11
C VAL A 86 -0.43 -8.36 0.38
N GLY A 87 -1.22 -7.78 -0.53
CA GLY A 87 -2.35 -6.93 -0.15
C GLY A 87 -3.39 -7.62 0.70
N LEU A 88 -3.45 -8.95 0.68
CA LEU A 88 -4.35 -9.75 1.51
C LEU A 88 -3.75 -10.18 2.85
N TRP A 89 -2.46 -9.95 3.06
CA TRP A 89 -1.80 -10.36 4.29
C TRP A 89 -2.21 -9.46 5.45
N MET A 90 -2.24 -10.05 6.66
CA MET A 90 -2.38 -9.28 7.88
C MET A 90 -1.08 -8.55 8.21
N PHE A 91 -1.21 -7.43 8.90
CA PHE A 91 -0.05 -6.65 9.36
C PHE A 91 0.96 -7.52 10.11
N GLU A 92 0.48 -8.35 11.02
CA GLU A 92 1.36 -9.21 11.82
C GLU A 92 2.11 -10.23 10.98
N SER A 93 1.44 -10.85 10.00
CA SER A 93 2.08 -11.82 9.10
C SER A 93 3.17 -11.16 8.27
N ALA A 94 2.90 -9.96 7.75
CA ALA A 94 3.87 -9.19 6.99
C ALA A 94 5.07 -8.80 7.87
N SER A 95 4.80 -8.34 9.08
CA SER A 95 5.82 -7.94 10.04
C SER A 95 6.74 -9.11 10.40
N LYS A 96 6.17 -10.29 10.65
CA LYS A 96 6.95 -11.50 10.96
C LYS A 96 7.84 -11.91 9.81
N MET A 97 7.34 -11.88 8.58
CA MET A 97 8.14 -12.23 7.42
C MET A 97 9.28 -11.24 7.19
N ILE A 98 9.01 -9.95 7.34
CA ILE A 98 10.06 -8.92 7.21
C ILE A 98 11.14 -9.13 8.26
N THR A 99 10.77 -9.45 9.50
CA THR A 99 11.72 -9.75 10.57
C THR A 99 12.57 -10.98 10.23
N ARG A 100 11.98 -12.04 9.69
CA ARG A 100 12.73 -13.22 9.24
C ARG A 100 13.76 -12.88 8.17
N ILE A 101 13.36 -12.07 7.20
CA ILE A 101 14.24 -11.62 6.12
C ILE A 101 15.38 -10.78 6.69
N ALA A 102 15.06 -9.82 7.56
CA ALA A 102 16.06 -8.96 8.21
C ALA A 102 17.06 -9.76 9.03
N ASN A 103 16.59 -10.76 9.77
CA ASN A 103 17.45 -11.63 10.57
C ASN A 103 18.29 -12.61 9.72
N ASN A 104 17.96 -12.72 8.45
CA ASN A 104 18.72 -13.52 7.47
C ASN A 104 19.54 -12.64 6.53
N ASN A 105 20.05 -11.52 7.04
CA ASN A 105 20.86 -10.55 6.30
C ASN A 105 20.16 -9.99 5.05
N TRP A 106 18.85 -9.85 5.12
CA TRP A 106 17.98 -9.34 4.04
C TRP A 106 17.94 -10.26 2.80
N PHE A 107 18.24 -11.54 2.99
CA PHE A 107 17.99 -12.57 1.99
C PHE A 107 16.79 -13.41 2.39
N LEU A 108 16.11 -14.00 1.39
CA LEU A 108 15.01 -14.93 1.67
C LEU A 108 15.54 -16.13 2.48
N PRO A 109 14.77 -16.61 3.47
CA PRO A 109 15.13 -17.81 4.19
C PRO A 109 15.30 -19.00 3.24
N ARG A 110 16.29 -19.85 3.53
CA ARG A 110 16.58 -21.03 2.71
C ARG A 110 15.37 -21.97 2.68
N GLY A 111 15.02 -22.45 1.49
CA GLY A 111 13.89 -23.36 1.30
C GLY A 111 12.54 -22.68 1.19
N LEU A 112 12.48 -21.37 1.26
CA LEU A 112 11.23 -20.61 1.13
C LEU A 112 11.06 -20.13 -0.32
N ASP A 113 9.93 -20.49 -0.94
CA ASP A 113 9.54 -19.99 -2.25
C ASP A 113 8.53 -18.84 -2.05
N ALA A 114 8.97 -17.61 -2.35
CA ALA A 114 8.13 -16.42 -2.18
C ALA A 114 6.87 -16.46 -3.04
N LYS A 115 6.95 -17.05 -4.23
CA LYS A 115 5.81 -17.08 -5.18
C LYS A 115 4.65 -17.92 -4.68
N THR A 116 4.93 -18.97 -3.91
CA THR A 116 3.92 -19.91 -3.42
C THR A 116 3.62 -19.76 -1.93
N TYR A 117 4.40 -18.94 -1.23
CA TYR A 117 4.24 -18.75 0.22
C TYR A 117 2.90 -18.09 0.55
N GLN A 118 2.21 -18.64 1.55
CA GLN A 118 0.98 -18.07 2.14
C GLN A 118 1.14 -18.05 3.65
N PRO A 119 0.91 -16.89 4.27
CA PRO A 119 0.99 -16.78 5.72
C PRO A 119 -0.10 -17.53 6.45
#